data_47157b4181e7c494786aa90b83e0a677
#
_entry.id   47157b4181e7c494786aa90b83e0a677
#
_cell.length_a   1.000
_cell.length_b   1.000
_cell.length_c   1.000
_cell.angle_alpha   90.00
_cell.angle_beta   90.00
_cell.angle_gamma   90.00
#
_symmetry.space_group_name_H-M   'P 1'
#
loop_
_entity.id
_entity.type
_entity.pdbx_description
1 polymer ?
#
loop_
_entity_poly.entity_id
_entity_poly.type
_entity_poly.pdbx_seq_one_letter_code
_entity_poly.pdbx_strand_id
1 'polypeptide(L)'
;KEIEVSGKEWKKYTVVLTPGATEARSRLRITMVTKGIVDLEHISLFPQKTFNNRPNGMRADLAQALKELKPGVFRFPGGCIVEGTNKATRYQWKNTVGPVENRPININRWNYTFSHKKFPDYYQSCGLGFFEYFQLSEDIGAEPPPVLNCGLSCQYENQDPNENCPVDKLQPYIDDALDLIEFANGSATSEWGKIRADMGHPAPFNLKLIGIGNEQWGKEYPEHLVPFVKAIRKKYPDIKIVGSSGPDSEGEQFDYLWPEMKSLKVDLVDEHFYRPEAWFLSQGARYDNYDRKGPKVFAGEYACHGKGKKWNHFHASLLEAAFMTGLERNADIVH
;
A
#
# COMPACT_ATOMS: atom_id res chain seq x y z
N LYS A 1 20.85 28.13 10.06
CA LYS A 1 22.19 27.69 9.68
C LYS A 1 22.45 28.09 8.24
N GLU A 2 23.67 28.51 7.94
CA GLU A 2 24.11 28.83 6.58
C GLU A 2 24.77 27.63 5.94
N ILE A 3 24.56 27.47 4.65
CA ILE A 3 25.18 26.46 3.80
C ILE A 3 25.75 27.18 2.59
N GLU A 4 27.02 26.92 2.29
CA GLU A 4 27.62 27.41 1.05
C GLU A 4 27.31 26.42 -0.08
N VAL A 5 26.67 26.95 -1.13
CA VAL A 5 26.30 26.16 -2.32
C VAL A 5 27.13 26.67 -3.49
N SER A 6 27.85 25.78 -4.16
CA SER A 6 28.69 26.11 -5.30
C SER A 6 28.73 24.98 -6.32
N GLY A 7 29.02 25.33 -7.59
CA GLY A 7 29.13 24.40 -8.70
C GLY A 7 27.86 24.31 -9.52
N LYS A 8 27.89 23.47 -10.58
CA LYS A 8 26.78 23.24 -11.51
C LYS A 8 26.17 21.86 -11.39
N GLU A 9 26.78 21.01 -10.57
CA GLU A 9 26.32 19.64 -10.37
C GLU A 9 25.40 19.54 -9.15
N TRP A 10 24.43 18.65 -9.21
CA TRP A 10 23.57 18.35 -8.07
C TRP A 10 24.39 17.80 -6.89
N LYS A 11 24.19 18.39 -5.73
CA LYS A 11 24.85 17.97 -4.48
C LYS A 11 23.82 17.84 -3.37
N LYS A 12 23.94 16.79 -2.58
CA LYS A 12 23.13 16.59 -1.38
C LYS A 12 23.73 17.35 -0.20
N TYR A 13 22.92 18.19 0.42
CA TYR A 13 23.25 18.91 1.64
C TYR A 13 22.38 18.43 2.79
N THR A 14 22.97 18.16 3.92
CA THR A 14 22.28 17.73 5.14
C THR A 14 22.58 18.68 6.28
N VAL A 15 21.56 19.16 6.95
CA VAL A 15 21.68 20.10 8.06
C VAL A 15 20.85 19.62 9.24
N VAL A 16 21.45 19.62 10.43
CA VAL A 16 20.69 19.39 11.66
C VAL A 16 20.16 20.71 12.20
N LEU A 17 18.85 20.80 12.33
CA LEU A 17 18.16 21.93 12.94
C LEU A 17 17.69 21.53 14.35
N THR A 18 17.95 22.38 15.32
CA THR A 18 17.46 22.20 16.69
C THR A 18 16.42 23.28 16.97
N PRO A 19 15.14 22.92 17.14
CA PRO A 19 14.10 23.89 17.44
C PRO A 19 14.29 24.40 18.88
N GLY A 20 14.03 25.68 19.07
CA GLY A 20 14.10 26.32 20.42
C GLY A 20 12.83 26.10 21.25
N ALA A 21 11.73 25.67 20.62
CA ALA A 21 10.43 25.45 21.26
C ALA A 21 9.59 24.44 20.47
N THR A 22 8.57 23.89 21.11
CA THR A 22 7.51 23.11 20.43
C THR A 22 6.49 24.11 19.88
N GLU A 23 6.26 24.03 18.56
CA GLU A 23 5.33 24.92 17.84
C GLU A 23 4.49 24.11 16.85
N ALA A 24 3.17 24.15 17.00
CA ALA A 24 2.23 23.39 16.20
C ALA A 24 2.13 23.90 14.74
N ARG A 25 2.53 25.13 14.48
CA ARG A 25 2.45 25.78 13.16
C ARG A 25 3.79 26.31 12.70
N SER A 26 4.82 25.49 12.83
CA SER A 26 6.18 25.80 12.37
C SER A 26 6.26 25.92 10.85
N ARG A 27 7.24 26.68 10.39
CA ARG A 27 7.58 26.81 8.96
C ARG A 27 9.06 26.54 8.76
N LEU A 28 9.39 25.65 7.83
CA LEU A 28 10.72 25.59 7.26
C LEU A 28 10.87 26.75 6.26
N ARG A 29 11.92 27.57 6.43
CA ARG A 29 12.24 28.66 5.51
C ARG A 29 13.65 28.46 4.97
N ILE A 30 13.78 28.48 3.66
CA ILE A 30 15.06 28.50 2.95
C ILE A 30 15.18 29.89 2.33
N THR A 31 16.28 30.59 2.63
CA THR A 31 16.48 31.98 2.20
C THR A 31 17.87 32.10 1.58
N MET A 32 17.95 32.73 0.43
CA MET A 32 19.24 33.10 -0.15
C MET A 32 19.78 34.35 0.57
N VAL A 33 21.01 34.28 1.07
CA VAL A 33 21.69 35.39 1.74
C VAL A 33 22.61 36.17 0.80
N THR A 34 22.92 35.61 -0.38
CA THR A 34 23.70 36.27 -1.43
C THR A 34 22.91 36.31 -2.73
N LYS A 35 23.30 37.17 -3.64
CA LYS A 35 22.69 37.30 -4.96
C LYS A 35 23.17 36.12 -5.84
N GLY A 36 22.23 35.38 -6.45
CA GLY A 36 22.55 34.23 -7.31
C GLY A 36 21.28 33.51 -7.78
N ILE A 37 21.48 32.37 -8.41
CA ILE A 37 20.42 31.42 -8.80
C ILE A 37 20.79 30.07 -8.19
N VAL A 38 19.83 29.43 -7.54
CA VAL A 38 19.97 28.09 -6.95
C VAL A 38 18.73 27.25 -7.32
N ASP A 39 18.97 26.08 -7.90
CA ASP A 39 17.95 25.08 -8.11
C ASP A 39 17.88 24.16 -6.89
N LEU A 40 16.69 23.87 -6.42
CA LEU A 40 16.46 23.04 -5.23
C LEU A 40 15.53 21.87 -5.59
N GLU A 41 15.89 20.67 -5.15
CA GLU A 41 15.11 19.47 -5.34
C GLU A 41 15.14 18.60 -4.06
N HIS A 42 14.16 17.74 -3.91
CA HIS A 42 14.07 16.76 -2.79
C HIS A 42 14.23 17.38 -1.39
N ILE A 43 13.61 18.53 -1.16
CA ILE A 43 13.62 19.16 0.16
C ILE A 43 12.83 18.27 1.13
N SER A 44 13.50 17.74 2.15
CA SER A 44 12.90 16.86 3.14
C SER A 44 13.29 17.26 4.55
N LEU A 45 12.44 16.95 5.52
CA LEU A 45 12.66 17.21 6.93
C LEU A 45 12.29 15.95 7.73
N PHE A 46 13.28 15.31 8.31
CA PHE A 46 13.11 14.10 9.11
C PHE A 46 13.53 14.34 10.56
N PRO A 47 12.90 13.67 11.54
CA PRO A 47 13.40 13.67 12.90
C PRO A 47 14.78 13.00 12.95
N GLN A 48 15.68 13.54 13.77
CA GLN A 48 17.02 12.94 13.96
C GLN A 48 16.89 11.59 14.69
N LYS A 49 16.00 11.50 15.68
CA LYS A 49 15.69 10.25 16.37
C LYS A 49 14.47 9.59 15.72
N THR A 50 14.72 8.54 14.97
CA THR A 50 13.71 7.74 14.29
C THR A 50 13.52 6.38 14.99
N PHE A 51 12.47 5.66 14.59
CA PHE A 51 12.26 4.30 15.06
C PHE A 51 13.44 3.41 14.62
N ASN A 52 13.97 2.61 15.54
CA ASN A 52 15.17 1.77 15.33
C ASN A 52 16.38 2.54 14.79
N ASN A 53 16.45 3.87 14.96
CA ASN A 53 17.51 4.75 14.47
C ASN A 53 17.77 4.62 12.95
N ARG A 54 16.76 4.30 12.17
CA ARG A 54 16.90 4.19 10.72
C ARG A 54 17.07 5.57 10.09
N PRO A 55 18.02 5.74 9.16
CA PRO A 55 18.17 7.00 8.41
C PRO A 55 16.85 7.35 7.70
N ASN A 56 16.41 8.58 7.81
CA ASN A 56 15.13 9.06 7.26
C ASN A 56 13.92 8.18 7.61
N GLY A 57 14.00 7.54 8.77
CA GLY A 57 13.01 6.56 9.21
C GLY A 57 11.73 7.18 9.77
N MET A 58 10.87 6.31 10.25
CA MET A 58 9.58 6.66 10.82
C MET A 58 9.72 7.40 12.15
N ARG A 59 8.72 8.20 12.48
CA ARG A 59 8.57 8.78 13.83
C ARG A 59 8.55 7.67 14.87
N ALA A 60 9.44 7.76 15.85
CA ALA A 60 9.64 6.71 16.83
C ALA A 60 8.38 6.43 17.67
N ASP A 61 7.64 7.47 18.04
CA ASP A 61 6.42 7.35 18.84
C ASP A 61 5.28 6.65 18.08
N LEU A 62 5.08 6.98 16.78
CA LEU A 62 4.02 6.39 15.98
C LEU A 62 4.33 4.93 15.59
N ALA A 63 5.57 4.66 15.18
CA ALA A 63 5.98 3.29 14.85
C ALA A 63 5.97 2.39 16.10
N GLN A 64 6.32 2.92 17.28
CA GLN A 64 6.20 2.20 18.52
C GLN A 64 4.74 1.87 18.86
N ALA A 65 3.81 2.82 18.68
CA ALA A 65 2.38 2.58 18.89
C ALA A 65 1.84 1.50 17.94
N LEU A 66 2.25 1.51 16.65
CA LEU A 66 1.90 0.44 15.72
C LEU A 66 2.44 -0.92 16.16
N LYS A 67 3.69 -0.98 16.63
CA LYS A 67 4.29 -2.21 17.13
C LYS A 67 3.56 -2.77 18.37
N GLU A 68 3.10 -1.89 19.25
CA GLU A 68 2.35 -2.27 20.45
C GLU A 68 0.98 -2.86 20.15
N LEU A 69 0.37 -2.53 19.01
CA LEU A 69 -0.85 -3.18 18.51
C LEU A 69 -0.61 -4.64 18.12
N LYS A 70 0.65 -5.06 17.90
CA LYS A 70 1.02 -6.41 17.44
C LYS A 70 0.23 -6.86 16.22
N PRO A 71 0.21 -6.05 15.14
CA PRO A 71 -0.56 -6.42 13.94
C PRO A 71 -0.01 -7.69 13.32
N GLY A 72 -0.90 -8.59 12.88
CA GLY A 72 -0.51 -9.79 12.14
C GLY A 72 -0.03 -9.46 10.72
N VAL A 73 -0.61 -8.43 10.10
CA VAL A 73 -0.29 -7.99 8.75
C VAL A 73 -0.17 -6.46 8.68
N PHE A 74 0.62 -5.98 7.71
CA PHE A 74 0.72 -4.56 7.36
C PHE A 74 0.57 -4.42 5.84
N ARG A 75 -0.66 -4.17 5.37
CA ARG A 75 -1.03 -4.04 3.95
C ARG A 75 -0.59 -2.71 3.38
N PHE A 76 0.03 -2.72 2.21
CA PHE A 76 0.49 -1.51 1.51
C PHE A 76 0.46 -1.69 -0.02
N PRO A 77 0.54 -0.62 -0.82
CA PRO A 77 0.67 0.79 -0.47
C PRO A 77 -0.66 1.44 -0.06
N GLY A 78 -1.75 0.75 -0.13
CA GLY A 78 -3.10 1.19 0.16
C GLY A 78 -4.11 0.63 -0.85
N GLY A 79 -5.27 1.27 -0.94
CA GLY A 79 -6.39 0.86 -1.78
C GLY A 79 -6.29 1.35 -3.23
N CYS A 80 -7.22 2.21 -3.64
CA CYS A 80 -7.34 2.72 -5.02
C CYS A 80 -6.10 3.45 -5.58
N ILE A 81 -5.12 3.78 -4.76
CA ILE A 81 -3.83 4.32 -5.23
C ILE A 81 -3.03 3.30 -6.04
N VAL A 82 -3.30 2.00 -5.84
CA VAL A 82 -2.64 0.91 -6.58
C VAL A 82 -2.99 1.01 -8.07
N GLU A 83 -4.28 1.18 -8.36
CA GLU A 83 -4.78 1.28 -9.72
C GLU A 83 -4.45 2.62 -10.36
N GLY A 84 -4.53 3.71 -9.58
CA GLY A 84 -4.54 5.06 -10.09
C GLY A 84 -5.83 5.40 -10.84
N THR A 85 -5.98 6.65 -11.26
CA THR A 85 -7.11 7.11 -12.09
C THR A 85 -6.94 6.69 -13.54
N ASN A 86 -5.70 6.50 -13.97
CA ASN A 86 -5.32 6.08 -15.32
C ASN A 86 -3.94 5.40 -15.30
N LYS A 87 -3.51 4.90 -16.45
CA LYS A 87 -2.20 4.23 -16.59
C LYS A 87 -1.01 5.06 -16.09
N ALA A 88 -1.06 6.38 -16.28
CA ALA A 88 0.04 7.27 -15.92
C ALA A 88 0.14 7.50 -14.41
N THR A 89 -0.97 7.37 -13.67
CA THR A 89 -1.04 7.63 -12.23
C THR A 89 -1.07 6.36 -11.38
N ARG A 90 -0.99 5.17 -12.00
CA ARG A 90 -0.87 3.91 -11.28
C ARG A 90 0.36 3.91 -10.36
N TYR A 91 0.26 3.25 -9.23
CA TYR A 91 1.40 3.10 -8.34
C TYR A 91 2.39 2.07 -8.89
N GLN A 92 3.56 2.56 -9.35
CA GLN A 92 4.64 1.70 -9.82
C GLN A 92 5.68 1.53 -8.70
N TRP A 93 5.70 0.37 -8.06
CA TRP A 93 6.57 0.09 -6.94
C TRP A 93 8.08 0.25 -7.27
N LYS A 94 8.47 -0.04 -8.51
CA LYS A 94 9.85 0.11 -8.99
C LYS A 94 10.35 1.57 -8.89
N ASN A 95 9.42 2.53 -8.98
CA ASN A 95 9.72 3.96 -8.79
C ASN A 95 9.96 4.32 -7.30
N THR A 96 9.75 3.39 -6.38
CA THR A 96 9.77 3.65 -4.93
C THR A 96 10.93 2.97 -4.22
N VAL A 97 11.84 2.38 -4.97
CA VAL A 97 13.05 1.72 -4.47
C VAL A 97 14.31 2.35 -5.06
N GLY A 98 15.47 2.05 -4.50
CA GLY A 98 16.71 2.73 -4.85
C GLY A 98 16.91 4.06 -4.10
N PRO A 99 17.89 4.89 -4.49
CA PRO A 99 18.15 6.18 -3.85
C PRO A 99 16.95 7.10 -3.88
N VAL A 100 16.62 7.71 -2.74
CA VAL A 100 15.39 8.55 -2.58
C VAL A 100 15.38 9.73 -3.56
N GLU A 101 16.53 10.30 -3.82
CA GLU A 101 16.73 11.41 -4.75
C GLU A 101 16.44 11.06 -6.22
N ASN A 102 16.39 9.77 -6.55
CA ASN A 102 16.08 9.31 -7.91
C ASN A 102 14.62 8.86 -8.07
N ARG A 103 13.85 8.89 -7.00
CA ARG A 103 12.45 8.43 -7.02
C ARG A 103 11.55 9.55 -7.57
N PRO A 104 10.75 9.29 -8.62
CA PRO A 104 9.87 10.31 -9.18
C PRO A 104 8.71 10.63 -8.23
N ILE A 105 8.19 11.85 -8.38
CA ILE A 105 6.93 12.21 -7.74
C ILE A 105 5.78 11.55 -8.49
N ASN A 106 4.88 10.89 -7.76
CA ASN A 106 3.65 10.34 -8.30
C ASN A 106 2.44 11.19 -7.89
N ILE A 107 1.52 11.40 -8.83
CA ILE A 107 0.23 12.02 -8.54
C ILE A 107 -0.65 10.94 -7.92
N ASN A 108 -1.08 11.16 -6.67
CA ASN A 108 -1.99 10.25 -6.01
C ASN A 108 -3.38 10.34 -6.64
N ARG A 109 -4.05 9.21 -6.77
CA ARG A 109 -5.43 9.11 -7.30
C ARG A 109 -6.39 10.09 -6.61
N TRP A 110 -6.26 10.32 -5.33
CA TRP A 110 -7.12 11.20 -4.56
C TRP A 110 -7.00 12.69 -4.90
N ASN A 111 -6.01 13.12 -5.68
CA ASN A 111 -5.97 14.47 -6.24
C ASN A 111 -7.15 14.77 -7.15
N TYR A 112 -7.66 13.78 -7.87
CA TYR A 112 -8.83 13.93 -8.74
C TYR A 112 -10.10 14.13 -7.92
N THR A 113 -10.26 13.41 -6.82
CA THR A 113 -11.39 13.55 -5.90
C THR A 113 -11.42 14.93 -5.24
N PHE A 114 -10.25 15.52 -4.99
CA PHE A 114 -10.09 16.82 -4.35
C PHE A 114 -9.55 17.89 -5.30
N SER A 115 -9.86 17.81 -6.58
CA SER A 115 -9.39 18.73 -7.64
C SER A 115 -9.78 20.21 -7.43
N HIS A 116 -10.76 20.49 -6.58
CA HIS A 116 -11.13 21.85 -6.17
C HIS A 116 -10.12 22.52 -5.24
N LYS A 117 -9.18 21.78 -4.67
CA LYS A 117 -8.10 22.33 -3.86
C LYS A 117 -7.12 23.10 -4.74
N LYS A 118 -6.72 24.26 -4.27
CA LYS A 118 -5.84 25.19 -4.98
C LYS A 118 -4.44 24.62 -5.23
N PHE A 119 -3.99 23.75 -4.31
CA PHE A 119 -2.72 23.05 -4.40
C PHE A 119 -3.03 21.56 -4.27
N PRO A 120 -2.57 20.74 -5.20
CA PRO A 120 -2.68 19.31 -5.07
C PRO A 120 -1.81 18.89 -3.88
N ASP A 121 -2.44 18.40 -2.83
CA ASP A 121 -1.79 17.99 -1.58
C ASP A 121 -1.64 16.47 -1.46
N TYR A 122 -2.03 15.73 -2.52
CA TYR A 122 -1.86 14.29 -2.62
C TYR A 122 -0.82 13.91 -3.68
N TYR A 123 0.38 14.46 -3.53
CA TYR A 123 1.55 13.94 -4.22
C TYR A 123 2.27 12.94 -3.32
N GLN A 124 2.78 11.88 -3.94
CA GLN A 124 3.68 10.93 -3.31
C GLN A 124 5.09 11.19 -3.83
N SER A 125 5.97 11.61 -2.94
CA SER A 125 7.40 11.76 -3.25
C SER A 125 8.14 10.43 -3.32
N CYS A 126 7.45 9.34 -2.95
CA CYS A 126 8.03 8.00 -2.82
C CYS A 126 9.23 7.92 -1.86
N GLY A 127 9.41 8.93 -1.00
CA GLY A 127 10.40 8.90 0.08
C GLY A 127 10.12 7.79 1.12
N LEU A 128 8.83 7.42 1.26
CA LEU A 128 8.37 6.16 1.83
C LEU A 128 7.87 5.31 0.66
N GLY A 129 8.56 4.24 0.37
CA GLY A 129 8.23 3.33 -0.71
C GLY A 129 8.21 1.88 -0.26
N PHE A 130 8.26 0.95 -1.19
CA PHE A 130 8.14 -0.48 -0.89
C PHE A 130 9.25 -0.98 0.03
N PHE A 131 10.48 -0.51 -0.14
CA PHE A 131 11.56 -0.87 0.77
C PHE A 131 11.25 -0.48 2.21
N GLU A 132 10.83 0.75 2.43
CA GLU A 132 10.51 1.28 3.76
C GLU A 132 9.25 0.61 4.35
N TYR A 133 8.29 0.21 3.53
CA TYR A 133 7.11 -0.56 3.98
C TYR A 133 7.48 -1.97 4.41
N PHE A 134 8.33 -2.67 3.67
CA PHE A 134 8.87 -3.97 4.09
C PHE A 134 9.67 -3.86 5.39
N GLN A 135 10.52 -2.84 5.49
CA GLN A 135 11.29 -2.57 6.71
C GLN A 135 10.39 -2.29 7.92
N LEU A 136 9.33 -1.48 7.74
CA LEU A 136 8.38 -1.21 8.80
C LEU A 136 7.64 -2.49 9.21
N SER A 137 7.20 -3.31 8.26
CA SER A 137 6.55 -4.60 8.55
C SER A 137 7.43 -5.48 9.43
N GLU A 138 8.70 -5.63 9.09
CA GLU A 138 9.69 -6.36 9.88
C GLU A 138 9.87 -5.74 11.28
N ASP A 139 10.02 -4.42 11.36
CA ASP A 139 10.24 -3.68 12.61
C ASP A 139 9.07 -3.79 13.61
N ILE A 140 7.84 -3.84 13.11
CA ILE A 140 6.64 -3.99 13.95
C ILE A 140 6.24 -5.46 14.15
N GLY A 141 6.88 -6.40 13.44
CA GLY A 141 6.61 -7.84 13.53
C GLY A 141 5.37 -8.31 12.76
N ALA A 142 4.98 -7.57 11.71
CA ALA A 142 3.83 -7.88 10.86
C ALA A 142 4.26 -8.53 9.53
N GLU A 143 3.41 -9.39 8.96
CA GLU A 143 3.60 -9.86 7.60
C GLU A 143 3.30 -8.74 6.59
N PRO A 144 4.10 -8.57 5.53
CA PRO A 144 3.87 -7.56 4.51
C PRO A 144 3.01 -8.11 3.36
N PRO A 145 1.70 -7.87 3.26
CA PRO A 145 0.90 -8.12 2.07
C PRO A 145 0.91 -6.91 1.12
N PRO A 146 1.90 -6.80 0.21
CA PRO A 146 1.85 -5.80 -0.84
C PRO A 146 0.70 -6.08 -1.81
N VAL A 147 0.06 -5.01 -2.29
CA VAL A 147 -0.97 -5.08 -3.33
C VAL A 147 -0.45 -4.41 -4.60
N LEU A 148 -0.59 -5.09 -5.73
CA LEU A 148 -0.13 -4.61 -7.04
C LEU A 148 -1.28 -4.43 -8.03
N ASN A 149 -1.06 -3.54 -8.98
CA ASN A 149 -1.97 -3.29 -10.08
C ASN A 149 -2.05 -4.50 -11.02
N CYS A 150 -3.27 -4.92 -11.37
CA CYS A 150 -3.52 -6.04 -12.29
C CYS A 150 -3.73 -5.60 -13.75
N GLY A 151 -3.39 -4.35 -14.09
CA GLY A 151 -3.60 -3.80 -15.43
C GLY A 151 -4.94 -3.08 -15.60
N LEU A 152 -5.69 -2.88 -14.53
CA LEU A 152 -6.94 -2.12 -14.52
C LEU A 152 -6.75 -0.78 -13.80
N SER A 153 -7.40 0.26 -14.30
CA SER A 153 -7.55 1.55 -13.61
C SER A 153 -8.62 1.45 -12.52
N CYS A 154 -8.64 2.40 -11.59
CA CYS A 154 -9.66 2.45 -10.56
C CYS A 154 -11.06 2.64 -11.19
N GLN A 155 -11.88 1.59 -11.15
CA GLN A 155 -13.18 1.58 -11.81
C GLN A 155 -14.20 2.58 -11.23
N TYR A 156 -13.99 3.07 -10.00
CA TYR A 156 -14.77 4.16 -9.43
C TYR A 156 -14.54 5.51 -10.10
N GLU A 157 -13.30 5.77 -10.53
CA GLU A 157 -12.91 7.07 -11.04
C GLU A 157 -12.85 7.11 -12.56
N ASN A 158 -12.60 5.96 -13.19
CA ASN A 158 -12.37 5.89 -14.61
C ASN A 158 -12.91 4.59 -15.19
N GLN A 159 -13.91 4.73 -16.06
CA GLN A 159 -14.52 3.60 -16.76
C GLN A 159 -14.13 3.58 -18.25
N ASP A 160 -13.15 4.40 -18.67
CA ASP A 160 -12.61 4.35 -20.03
C ASP A 160 -11.81 3.05 -20.21
N PRO A 161 -12.27 2.11 -21.06
CA PRO A 161 -11.55 0.86 -21.29
C PRO A 161 -10.16 1.05 -21.91
N ASN A 162 -9.89 2.21 -22.52
CA ASN A 162 -8.56 2.53 -23.07
C ASN A 162 -7.52 2.76 -21.97
N GLU A 163 -7.93 3.03 -20.75
CA GLU A 163 -7.05 3.14 -19.60
C GLU A 163 -6.73 1.79 -18.94
N ASN A 164 -7.40 0.73 -19.36
CA ASN A 164 -7.07 -0.63 -18.98
C ASN A 164 -6.04 -1.25 -19.91
N CYS A 165 -5.19 -2.12 -19.39
CA CYS A 165 -4.24 -2.88 -20.19
C CYS A 165 -4.97 -4.08 -20.82
N PRO A 166 -4.89 -4.31 -22.13
CA PRO A 166 -5.41 -5.53 -22.71
C PRO A 166 -4.75 -6.79 -22.10
N VAL A 167 -5.53 -7.87 -21.95
CA VAL A 167 -5.06 -9.11 -21.29
C VAL A 167 -3.82 -9.70 -21.98
N ASP A 168 -3.75 -9.62 -23.31
CA ASP A 168 -2.60 -10.07 -24.11
C ASP A 168 -1.35 -9.20 -23.96
N LYS A 169 -1.45 -8.05 -23.27
CA LYS A 169 -0.35 -7.11 -23.02
C LYS A 169 0.01 -6.98 -21.53
N LEU A 170 -0.48 -7.86 -20.68
CA LEU A 170 -0.25 -7.82 -19.24
C LEU A 170 1.18 -8.18 -18.80
N GLN A 171 2.05 -8.65 -19.69
CA GLN A 171 3.38 -9.11 -19.34
C GLN A 171 4.18 -8.12 -18.47
N PRO A 172 4.21 -6.80 -18.74
CA PRO A 172 4.93 -5.85 -17.89
C PRO A 172 4.40 -5.77 -16.44
N TYR A 173 3.09 -5.96 -16.25
CA TYR A 173 2.49 -5.98 -14.91
C TYR A 173 2.77 -7.29 -14.19
N ILE A 174 2.82 -8.40 -14.92
CA ILE A 174 3.21 -9.71 -14.39
C ILE A 174 4.68 -9.67 -13.98
N ASP A 175 5.54 -9.09 -14.79
CA ASP A 175 6.96 -8.90 -14.47
C ASP A 175 7.12 -8.03 -13.21
N ASP A 176 6.32 -6.97 -13.05
CA ASP A 176 6.31 -6.16 -11.83
C ASP A 176 6.02 -7.01 -10.58
N ALA A 177 5.10 -7.98 -10.67
CA ALA A 177 4.79 -8.87 -9.55
C ALA A 177 5.93 -9.88 -9.28
N LEU A 178 6.49 -10.48 -10.31
CA LEU A 178 7.60 -11.43 -10.17
C LEU A 178 8.88 -10.77 -9.65
N ASP A 179 9.17 -9.55 -10.13
CA ASP A 179 10.31 -8.75 -9.70
C ASP A 179 10.15 -8.28 -8.25
N LEU A 180 8.91 -7.96 -7.80
CA LEU A 180 8.67 -7.62 -6.40
C LEU A 180 8.95 -8.81 -5.47
N ILE A 181 8.53 -10.00 -5.86
CA ILE A 181 8.83 -11.20 -5.08
C ILE A 181 10.34 -11.44 -5.04
N GLU A 182 11.05 -11.22 -6.14
CA GLU A 182 12.52 -11.30 -6.18
C GLU A 182 13.16 -10.18 -5.34
N PHE A 183 12.65 -8.95 -5.41
CA PHE A 183 13.11 -7.86 -4.54
C PHE A 183 12.99 -8.22 -3.06
N ALA A 184 11.86 -8.78 -2.66
CA ALA A 184 11.61 -9.14 -1.27
C ALA A 184 12.41 -10.37 -0.82
N ASN A 185 12.48 -11.41 -1.63
CA ASN A 185 12.97 -12.73 -1.23
C ASN A 185 14.22 -13.21 -1.96
N GLY A 186 14.59 -12.57 -3.07
CA GLY A 186 15.72 -12.98 -3.88
C GLY A 186 17.06 -12.85 -3.17
N SER A 187 18.04 -13.57 -3.65
CA SER A 187 19.44 -13.47 -3.20
C SER A 187 19.96 -12.04 -3.34
N ALA A 188 20.86 -11.61 -2.46
CA ALA A 188 21.54 -10.31 -2.55
C ALA A 188 22.38 -10.14 -3.84
N THR A 189 22.53 -11.20 -4.64
CA THR A 189 23.23 -11.20 -5.93
C THR A 189 22.28 -11.28 -7.12
N SER A 190 20.97 -11.50 -6.91
CA SER A 190 19.98 -11.45 -7.98
C SER A 190 19.69 -10.00 -8.37
N GLU A 191 19.03 -9.77 -9.48
CA GLU A 191 18.82 -8.43 -10.02
C GLU A 191 18.10 -7.52 -9.01
N TRP A 192 16.93 -7.92 -8.55
CA TRP A 192 16.13 -7.12 -7.61
C TRP A 192 16.56 -7.29 -6.14
N GLY A 193 17.04 -8.47 -5.77
CA GLY A 193 17.59 -8.70 -4.43
C GLY A 193 18.85 -7.87 -4.17
N LYS A 194 19.64 -7.58 -5.22
CA LYS A 194 20.80 -6.68 -5.13
C LYS A 194 20.36 -5.24 -4.81
N ILE A 195 19.31 -4.75 -5.42
CA ILE A 195 18.78 -3.40 -5.12
C ILE A 195 18.37 -3.31 -3.64
N ARG A 196 17.67 -4.33 -3.11
CA ARG A 196 17.37 -4.40 -1.68
C ARG A 196 18.63 -4.38 -0.81
N ALA A 197 19.63 -5.16 -1.18
CA ALA A 197 20.89 -5.24 -0.44
C ALA A 197 21.66 -3.90 -0.47
N ASP A 198 21.72 -3.23 -1.62
CA ASP A 198 22.35 -1.92 -1.80
C ASP A 198 21.61 -0.82 -0.99
N MET A 199 20.30 -0.99 -0.75
CA MET A 199 19.52 -0.14 0.15
C MET A 199 19.75 -0.44 1.64
N GLY A 200 20.62 -1.39 1.98
CA GLY A 200 21.02 -1.71 3.36
C GLY A 200 20.32 -2.92 3.98
N HIS A 201 19.59 -3.71 3.20
CA HIS A 201 18.92 -4.93 3.70
C HIS A 201 19.27 -6.17 2.86
N PRO A 202 20.45 -6.78 3.07
CA PRO A 202 20.88 -7.94 2.28
C PRO A 202 20.06 -9.22 2.54
N ALA A 203 19.46 -9.35 3.73
CA ALA A 203 18.59 -10.48 4.06
C ALA A 203 17.24 -10.40 3.34
N PRO A 204 16.57 -11.52 3.04
CA PRO A 204 15.19 -11.52 2.55
C PRO A 204 14.21 -10.94 3.57
N PHE A 205 13.15 -10.28 3.10
CA PHE A 205 12.01 -9.86 3.92
C PHE A 205 11.01 -11.00 4.22
N ASN A 206 11.22 -12.17 3.62
CA ASN A 206 10.36 -13.36 3.77
C ASN A 206 8.89 -13.11 3.39
N LEU A 207 8.67 -12.42 2.29
CA LEU A 207 7.35 -12.21 1.70
C LEU A 207 6.66 -13.56 1.48
N LYS A 208 5.42 -13.73 1.97
CA LYS A 208 4.64 -14.97 1.87
C LYS A 208 3.36 -14.82 1.08
N LEU A 209 2.84 -13.60 0.95
CA LEU A 209 1.58 -13.34 0.27
C LEU A 209 1.63 -12.03 -0.52
N ILE A 210 0.90 -11.98 -1.64
CA ILE A 210 0.82 -10.83 -2.53
C ILE A 210 -0.61 -10.65 -3.02
N GLY A 211 -1.11 -9.41 -2.95
CA GLY A 211 -2.40 -9.03 -3.52
C GLY A 211 -2.25 -8.59 -4.98
N ILE A 212 -3.16 -9.03 -5.84
CA ILE A 212 -3.21 -8.64 -7.25
C ILE A 212 -4.56 -8.00 -7.54
N GLY A 213 -4.54 -6.69 -7.79
CA GLY A 213 -5.72 -5.85 -7.91
C GLY A 213 -6.25 -5.39 -6.54
N ASN A 214 -7.04 -4.32 -6.55
CA ASN A 214 -7.70 -3.77 -5.38
C ASN A 214 -9.12 -3.36 -5.76
N GLU A 215 -10.12 -3.87 -5.08
CA GLU A 215 -11.54 -3.53 -5.29
C GLU A 215 -12.02 -3.63 -6.75
N GLN A 216 -11.33 -4.35 -7.61
CA GLN A 216 -11.78 -4.59 -8.96
C GLN A 216 -13.04 -5.44 -9.00
N TRP A 217 -13.91 -5.19 -10.00
CA TRP A 217 -15.14 -5.94 -10.20
C TRP A 217 -15.39 -6.31 -11.67
N GLY A 218 -16.50 -7.04 -11.89
CA GLY A 218 -16.89 -7.51 -13.21
C GLY A 218 -16.03 -8.67 -13.72
N LYS A 219 -16.29 -9.12 -14.92
CA LYS A 219 -15.61 -10.25 -15.55
C LYS A 219 -14.15 -9.93 -15.95
N GLU A 220 -13.86 -8.66 -16.15
CA GLU A 220 -12.52 -8.21 -16.56
C GLU A 220 -11.47 -8.54 -15.48
N TYR A 221 -11.85 -8.45 -14.21
CA TYR A 221 -10.89 -8.71 -13.14
C TYR A 221 -10.40 -10.16 -13.11
N PRO A 222 -11.24 -11.22 -13.08
CA PRO A 222 -10.75 -12.60 -13.19
C PRO A 222 -9.95 -12.87 -14.47
N GLU A 223 -10.35 -12.29 -15.61
CA GLU A 223 -9.60 -12.41 -16.86
C GLU A 223 -8.17 -11.86 -16.74
N HIS A 224 -7.99 -10.74 -16.04
CA HIS A 224 -6.69 -10.14 -15.76
C HIS A 224 -5.91 -10.94 -14.72
N LEU A 225 -6.55 -11.49 -13.69
CA LEU A 225 -5.90 -12.21 -12.60
C LEU A 225 -5.31 -13.56 -13.04
N VAL A 226 -5.96 -14.26 -13.97
CA VAL A 226 -5.54 -15.59 -14.46
C VAL A 226 -4.07 -15.66 -14.88
N PRO A 227 -3.52 -14.77 -15.74
CA PRO A 227 -2.11 -14.82 -16.12
C PRO A 227 -1.15 -14.57 -14.95
N PHE A 228 -1.50 -13.72 -13.97
CA PHE A 228 -0.69 -13.53 -12.76
C PHE A 228 -0.63 -14.80 -11.91
N VAL A 229 -1.78 -15.43 -11.66
CA VAL A 229 -1.84 -16.68 -10.89
C VAL A 229 -0.97 -17.74 -11.53
N LYS A 230 -1.04 -17.90 -12.87
CA LYS A 230 -0.21 -18.87 -13.60
C LYS A 230 1.29 -18.55 -13.47
N ALA A 231 1.68 -17.30 -13.65
CA ALA A 231 3.07 -16.89 -13.63
C ALA A 231 3.69 -17.00 -12.22
N ILE A 232 2.98 -16.50 -11.20
CA ILE A 232 3.44 -16.54 -9.81
C ILE A 232 3.59 -17.98 -9.36
N ARG A 233 2.59 -18.84 -9.56
CA ARG A 233 2.66 -20.24 -9.15
C ARG A 233 3.73 -21.05 -9.88
N LYS A 234 4.04 -20.68 -11.14
CA LYS A 234 5.13 -21.31 -11.89
C LYS A 234 6.50 -20.97 -11.33
N LYS A 235 6.74 -19.69 -10.95
CA LYS A 235 8.07 -19.19 -10.53
C LYS A 235 8.25 -19.25 -9.01
N TYR A 236 7.18 -19.01 -8.26
CA TYR A 236 7.17 -18.88 -6.80
C TYR A 236 5.98 -19.62 -6.18
N PRO A 237 5.96 -20.97 -6.20
CA PRO A 237 4.80 -21.77 -5.81
C PRO A 237 4.38 -21.62 -4.34
N ASP A 238 5.29 -21.15 -3.48
CA ASP A 238 5.04 -20.97 -2.04
C ASP A 238 4.42 -19.60 -1.71
N ILE A 239 4.37 -18.69 -2.68
CA ILE A 239 3.74 -17.38 -2.49
C ILE A 239 2.23 -17.51 -2.58
N LYS A 240 1.54 -17.11 -1.53
CA LYS A 240 0.08 -17.06 -1.48
C LYS A 240 -0.44 -15.86 -2.25
N ILE A 241 -1.52 -16.05 -3.00
CA ILE A 241 -2.15 -15.03 -3.82
C ILE A 241 -3.44 -14.59 -3.15
N VAL A 242 -3.56 -13.26 -2.97
CA VAL A 242 -4.78 -12.61 -2.49
C VAL A 242 -5.51 -12.01 -3.69
N GLY A 243 -6.73 -12.48 -3.95
CA GLY A 243 -7.63 -11.91 -4.95
C GLY A 243 -8.70 -11.05 -4.30
N SER A 244 -9.34 -10.14 -5.05
CA SER A 244 -10.38 -9.26 -4.57
C SER A 244 -11.78 -9.83 -4.78
N SER A 245 -12.68 -9.63 -3.83
CA SER A 245 -14.12 -9.88 -3.99
C SER A 245 -14.88 -8.66 -4.50
N GLY A 246 -14.18 -7.62 -4.91
CA GLY A 246 -14.76 -6.35 -5.31
C GLY A 246 -14.78 -5.33 -4.16
N PRO A 247 -15.46 -4.20 -4.38
CA PRO A 247 -15.45 -3.08 -3.43
C PRO A 247 -16.40 -3.26 -2.25
N ASP A 248 -17.18 -4.33 -2.25
CA ASP A 248 -18.23 -4.57 -1.26
C ASP A 248 -18.27 -6.03 -0.82
N SER A 249 -18.88 -6.28 0.32
CA SER A 249 -18.96 -7.59 0.96
C SER A 249 -20.27 -8.34 0.70
N GLU A 250 -21.09 -7.84 -0.19
CA GLU A 250 -22.39 -8.42 -0.58
C GLU A 250 -22.88 -7.80 -1.89
N GLY A 251 -23.86 -8.45 -2.54
CA GLY A 251 -24.47 -7.99 -3.77
C GLY A 251 -23.82 -8.58 -5.02
N GLU A 252 -24.30 -8.15 -6.19
CA GLU A 252 -24.01 -8.78 -7.48
C GLU A 252 -22.51 -8.96 -7.77
N GLN A 253 -21.70 -7.97 -7.47
CA GLN A 253 -20.26 -8.01 -7.72
C GLN A 253 -19.57 -9.03 -6.81
N PHE A 254 -19.90 -9.03 -5.53
CA PHE A 254 -19.37 -9.99 -4.55
C PHE A 254 -19.80 -11.42 -4.88
N ASP A 255 -21.10 -11.60 -5.18
CA ASP A 255 -21.68 -12.91 -5.49
C ASP A 255 -21.11 -13.51 -6.79
N TYR A 256 -20.67 -12.67 -7.73
CA TYR A 256 -19.97 -13.08 -8.93
C TYR A 256 -18.50 -13.41 -8.65
N LEU A 257 -17.79 -12.56 -7.94
CA LEU A 257 -16.33 -12.67 -7.79
C LEU A 257 -15.90 -13.79 -6.83
N TRP A 258 -16.66 -14.03 -5.75
CA TRP A 258 -16.28 -15.09 -4.81
C TRP A 258 -16.14 -16.48 -5.45
N PRO A 259 -17.12 -16.97 -6.24
CA PRO A 259 -16.98 -18.22 -7.00
C PRO A 259 -15.80 -18.20 -7.98
N GLU A 260 -15.56 -17.07 -8.65
CA GLU A 260 -14.42 -16.93 -9.56
C GLU A 260 -13.08 -17.07 -8.81
N MET A 261 -12.91 -16.41 -7.66
CA MET A 261 -11.71 -16.55 -6.82
C MET A 261 -11.50 -17.99 -6.35
N LYS A 262 -12.59 -18.67 -5.97
CA LYS A 262 -12.55 -20.09 -5.62
C LYS A 262 -12.15 -20.98 -6.81
N SER A 263 -12.67 -20.69 -8.00
CA SER A 263 -12.34 -21.40 -9.25
C SER A 263 -10.87 -21.22 -9.62
N LEU A 264 -10.32 -20.01 -9.47
CA LEU A 264 -8.92 -19.71 -9.71
C LEU A 264 -7.99 -20.25 -8.63
N LYS A 265 -8.57 -20.78 -7.55
CA LYS A 265 -7.86 -21.32 -6.38
C LYS A 265 -6.88 -20.28 -5.79
N VAL A 266 -7.27 -19.03 -5.70
CA VAL A 266 -6.50 -18.06 -4.90
C VAL A 266 -6.43 -18.54 -3.46
N ASP A 267 -5.41 -18.13 -2.73
CA ASP A 267 -5.22 -18.60 -1.35
C ASP A 267 -6.09 -17.82 -0.37
N LEU A 268 -6.26 -16.51 -0.62
CA LEU A 268 -7.12 -15.64 0.17
C LEU A 268 -7.98 -14.78 -0.76
N VAL A 269 -9.14 -14.36 -0.25
CA VAL A 269 -10.04 -13.40 -0.91
C VAL A 269 -10.13 -12.17 -0.02
N ASP A 270 -9.77 -11.01 -0.58
CA ASP A 270 -9.82 -9.72 0.08
C ASP A 270 -11.25 -9.19 0.06
N GLU A 271 -11.87 -9.09 1.24
CA GLU A 271 -13.21 -8.56 1.45
C GLU A 271 -13.12 -7.16 2.04
N HIS A 272 -13.85 -6.21 1.43
CA HIS A 272 -13.94 -4.83 1.89
C HIS A 272 -15.37 -4.49 2.32
N PHE A 273 -15.51 -3.76 3.42
CA PHE A 273 -16.84 -3.37 3.90
C PHE A 273 -16.82 -2.03 4.62
N TYR A 274 -17.33 -1.03 3.94
CA TYR A 274 -17.62 0.29 4.46
C TYR A 274 -19.13 0.40 4.66
N ARG A 275 -19.61 0.07 5.88
CA ARG A 275 -21.02 -0.21 6.14
C ARG A 275 -21.56 0.59 7.33
N PRO A 276 -22.91 0.76 7.43
CA PRO A 276 -23.52 1.45 8.55
C PRO A 276 -23.48 0.64 9.84
N GLU A 277 -23.75 1.30 10.96
CA GLU A 277 -23.74 0.76 12.32
C GLU A 277 -24.53 -0.55 12.47
N ALA A 278 -25.77 -0.58 11.91
CA ALA A 278 -26.64 -1.75 11.99
C ALA A 278 -26.03 -2.99 11.30
N TRP A 279 -25.31 -2.78 10.20
CA TRP A 279 -24.62 -3.87 9.50
C TRP A 279 -23.55 -4.49 10.39
N PHE A 280 -22.67 -3.69 10.98
CA PHE A 280 -21.61 -4.20 11.86
C PHE A 280 -22.15 -5.01 13.02
N LEU A 281 -23.25 -4.56 13.65
CA LEU A 281 -23.90 -5.32 14.72
C LEU A 281 -24.51 -6.65 14.25
N SER A 282 -25.02 -6.70 13.03
CA SER A 282 -25.69 -7.90 12.50
C SER A 282 -24.69 -8.96 11.97
N GLN A 283 -23.45 -8.58 11.66
CA GLN A 283 -22.51 -9.44 10.94
C GLN A 283 -21.54 -10.22 11.84
N GLY A 284 -21.73 -10.22 13.15
CA GLY A 284 -20.85 -10.96 14.07
C GLY A 284 -20.74 -12.47 13.80
N ALA A 285 -21.69 -13.08 13.09
CA ALA A 285 -21.70 -14.49 12.68
C ALA A 285 -21.36 -14.70 11.18
N ARG A 286 -20.91 -13.66 10.48
CA ARG A 286 -20.72 -13.68 9.03
C ARG A 286 -19.91 -14.89 8.54
N TYR A 287 -18.82 -15.19 9.20
CA TYR A 287 -17.86 -16.22 8.76
C TYR A 287 -18.11 -17.60 9.35
N ASP A 288 -19.12 -17.77 10.21
CA ASP A 288 -19.39 -19.05 10.90
C ASP A 288 -19.67 -20.20 9.93
N ASN A 289 -20.28 -19.90 8.76
CA ASN A 289 -20.67 -20.89 7.76
C ASN A 289 -19.82 -20.87 6.48
N TYR A 290 -18.70 -20.12 6.45
CA TYR A 290 -17.83 -20.13 5.29
C TYR A 290 -17.16 -21.50 5.09
N ASP A 291 -16.91 -21.86 3.83
CA ASP A 291 -16.25 -23.12 3.46
C ASP A 291 -14.78 -23.13 3.92
N ARG A 292 -14.49 -23.92 4.98
CA ARG A 292 -13.14 -24.05 5.53
C ARG A 292 -12.13 -24.69 4.59
N LYS A 293 -12.59 -25.31 3.50
CA LYS A 293 -11.74 -25.96 2.48
C LYS A 293 -11.44 -25.03 1.29
N GLY A 294 -12.14 -23.92 1.20
CA GLY A 294 -11.95 -22.88 0.17
C GLY A 294 -10.81 -21.91 0.48
N PRO A 295 -10.72 -20.82 -0.30
CA PRO A 295 -9.82 -19.71 0.02
C PRO A 295 -10.10 -19.17 1.42
N LYS A 296 -9.06 -18.68 2.08
CA LYS A 296 -9.22 -17.91 3.32
C LYS A 296 -9.76 -16.52 3.02
N VAL A 297 -10.29 -15.85 4.03
CA VAL A 297 -10.72 -14.46 3.95
C VAL A 297 -9.59 -13.56 4.42
N PHE A 298 -9.32 -12.51 3.69
CA PHE A 298 -8.53 -11.38 4.12
C PHE A 298 -9.46 -10.18 4.27
N ALA A 299 -9.69 -9.70 5.50
CA ALA A 299 -10.51 -8.52 5.74
C ALA A 299 -9.64 -7.26 5.60
N GLY A 300 -9.28 -6.92 4.34
CA GLY A 300 -8.23 -5.95 4.03
C GLY A 300 -8.59 -4.50 4.28
N GLU A 301 -9.87 -4.15 4.14
CA GLU A 301 -10.35 -2.79 4.41
C GLU A 301 -11.76 -2.80 5.00
N TYR A 302 -11.95 -2.13 6.12
CA TYR A 302 -13.29 -1.89 6.62
C TYR A 302 -13.36 -0.67 7.56
N ALA A 303 -14.54 -0.05 7.58
CA ALA A 303 -14.85 0.96 8.58
C ALA A 303 -16.36 1.10 8.77
N CYS A 304 -16.76 1.36 10.00
CA CYS A 304 -18.15 1.64 10.35
C CYS A 304 -18.50 3.10 10.00
N HIS A 305 -19.48 3.27 9.12
CA HIS A 305 -20.11 4.57 8.89
C HIS A 305 -21.01 4.93 10.06
N GLY A 306 -20.65 5.88 10.88
CA GLY A 306 -21.54 6.44 11.85
C GLY A 306 -22.74 7.16 11.22
N LYS A 307 -23.72 7.52 12.02
CA LYS A 307 -24.90 8.28 11.60
C LYS A 307 -24.49 9.54 10.84
N GLY A 308 -25.06 9.72 9.65
CA GLY A 308 -24.71 10.82 8.74
C GLY A 308 -23.29 10.72 8.14
N LYS A 309 -22.77 9.50 7.98
CA LYS A 309 -21.42 9.22 7.48
C LYS A 309 -20.31 9.90 8.31
N LYS A 310 -20.51 10.00 9.61
CA LYS A 310 -19.45 10.44 10.53
C LYS A 310 -18.51 9.28 10.82
N TRP A 311 -17.24 9.49 10.55
CA TRP A 311 -16.16 8.53 10.75
C TRP A 311 -15.40 8.80 12.05
N ASN A 312 -14.65 7.81 12.49
CA ASN A 312 -13.65 7.95 13.56
C ASN A 312 -14.21 8.50 14.88
N HIS A 313 -15.36 7.98 15.33
CA HIS A 313 -15.93 8.31 16.64
C HIS A 313 -16.04 7.05 17.51
N PHE A 314 -16.09 7.24 18.82
CA PHE A 314 -16.00 6.16 19.80
C PHE A 314 -17.07 5.07 19.60
N HIS A 315 -18.30 5.45 19.25
CA HIS A 315 -19.36 4.47 19.00
C HIS A 315 -19.04 3.57 17.78
N ALA A 316 -18.53 4.13 16.67
CA ALA A 316 -18.11 3.32 15.53
C ALA A 316 -16.99 2.33 15.92
N SER A 317 -16.03 2.76 16.73
CA SER A 317 -14.96 1.88 17.22
C SER A 317 -15.49 0.71 18.07
N LEU A 318 -16.54 0.93 18.89
CA LEU A 318 -17.18 -0.15 19.64
C LEU A 318 -17.87 -1.16 18.72
N LEU A 319 -18.49 -0.70 17.64
CA LEU A 319 -19.17 -1.56 16.66
C LEU A 319 -18.16 -2.38 15.85
N GLU A 320 -17.07 -1.76 15.43
CA GLU A 320 -15.96 -2.45 14.79
C GLU A 320 -15.34 -3.50 15.73
N ALA A 321 -15.10 -3.15 16.98
CA ALA A 321 -14.60 -4.10 17.98
C ALA A 321 -15.58 -5.28 18.21
N ALA A 322 -16.88 -5.03 18.24
CA ALA A 322 -17.88 -6.10 18.33
C ALA A 322 -17.83 -7.02 17.10
N PHE A 323 -17.70 -6.46 15.91
CA PHE A 323 -17.53 -7.25 14.68
C PHE A 323 -16.24 -8.07 14.70
N MET A 324 -15.12 -7.50 15.16
CA MET A 324 -13.82 -8.18 15.27
C MET A 324 -13.89 -9.44 16.14
N THR A 325 -14.79 -9.52 17.13
CA THR A 325 -14.97 -10.76 17.89
C THR A 325 -15.43 -11.93 17.02
N GLY A 326 -16.20 -11.64 15.96
CA GLY A 326 -16.58 -12.62 14.93
C GLY A 326 -15.41 -13.02 14.03
N LEU A 327 -14.51 -12.09 13.70
CA LEU A 327 -13.28 -12.39 12.96
C LEU A 327 -12.38 -13.31 13.78
N GLU A 328 -12.11 -12.97 15.04
CA GLU A 328 -11.26 -13.77 15.95
C GLU A 328 -11.84 -15.16 16.18
N ARG A 329 -13.16 -15.28 16.38
CA ARG A 329 -13.82 -16.60 16.51
C ARG A 329 -13.61 -17.49 15.28
N ASN A 330 -13.45 -16.88 14.12
CA ASN A 330 -13.24 -17.53 12.83
C ASN A 330 -11.79 -17.40 12.33
N ALA A 331 -10.81 -17.30 13.21
CA ALA A 331 -9.38 -17.15 12.86
C ALA A 331 -8.81 -18.36 12.08
N ASP A 332 -9.54 -19.45 12.00
CA ASP A 332 -9.23 -20.59 11.13
C ASP A 332 -9.50 -20.29 9.64
N ILE A 333 -10.34 -19.32 9.33
CA ILE A 333 -10.65 -18.91 7.96
C ILE A 333 -10.36 -17.42 7.69
N VAL A 334 -10.48 -16.54 8.68
CA VAL A 334 -10.16 -15.11 8.55
C VAL A 334 -8.69 -14.91 8.90
N HIS A 335 -7.97 -14.23 8.00
CA HIS A 335 -6.52 -14.01 8.11
C HIS A 335 -6.20 -12.56 8.49
#